data_1beb3552a507c0af2e137556ac2ce3e4
#
_entry.id   1beb3552a507c0af2e137556ac2ce3e4
#
_cell.length_a   1.000
_cell.length_b   1.000
_cell.length_c   1.000
_cell.angle_alpha   90.00
_cell.angle_beta   90.00
_cell.angle_gamma   90.00
#
_symmetry.space_group_name_H-M   'P 1'
#
loop_
_entity.id
_entity.type
_entity.pdbx_description
1 polymer ?
#
loop_
_entity_poly.entity_id
_entity_poly.type
_entity_poly.pdbx_seq_one_letter_code
_entity_poly.pdbx_strand_id
1 'polypeptide(L)'
;EGETRSAQCRLNVIADPRSLWKVIEPESGQEFVKVHLDQAVIETPNYKIVAASRRGRSHEHAGSFRDDDFAIHLIEDSSWSIITVADGAGSANYSREGSRIAVDIVQNEFKRYLNPYTIDDLNNDLAKWQVGSQDQVTVGIATKLNQQFHHVYYEIYKSILNQIELQATNLGANTKDFSTTLLVA
;
A
#
# COMPACT_ATOMS: atom_id res chain seq x y z
N GLU A 1 60.33 23.80 -17.19
CA GLU A 1 60.10 23.68 -15.73
C GLU A 1 58.60 23.64 -15.50
N GLY A 2 58.06 22.47 -15.10
CA GLY A 2 56.65 22.26 -14.87
C GLY A 2 56.28 22.70 -13.45
N GLU A 3 55.28 23.58 -13.30
CA GLU A 3 54.71 23.92 -12.01
C GLU A 3 54.00 22.72 -11.39
N THR A 4 54.41 22.31 -10.21
CA THR A 4 53.70 21.31 -9.42
C THR A 4 52.58 21.99 -8.65
N ARG A 5 51.34 21.68 -8.99
CA ARG A 5 50.15 22.13 -8.24
C ARG A 5 49.71 21.05 -7.28
N SER A 6 49.54 21.39 -6.02
CA SER A 6 49.00 20.51 -4.99
C SER A 6 47.68 21.05 -4.47
N ALA A 7 46.73 20.14 -4.18
CA ALA A 7 45.48 20.46 -3.50
C ALA A 7 45.31 19.49 -2.32
N GLN A 8 44.76 19.99 -1.21
CA GLN A 8 44.42 19.17 -0.06
C GLN A 8 42.89 18.99 -0.02
N CYS A 9 42.44 17.78 0.20
CA CYS A 9 41.06 17.47 0.51
C CYS A 9 41.00 16.76 1.85
N ARG A 10 39.90 17.00 2.60
CA ARG A 10 39.62 16.24 3.83
C ARG A 10 38.58 15.17 3.50
N LEU A 11 38.93 13.92 3.71
CA LEU A 11 38.02 12.78 3.61
C LEU A 11 37.64 12.32 5.01
N ASN A 12 36.36 12.37 5.35
CA ASN A 12 35.83 11.76 6.56
C ASN A 12 35.22 10.40 6.19
N VAL A 13 35.79 9.35 6.73
CA VAL A 13 35.27 7.97 6.54
C VAL A 13 34.45 7.61 7.77
N ILE A 14 33.15 7.32 7.56
CA ILE A 14 32.23 6.85 8.60
C ILE A 14 31.95 5.38 8.31
N ALA A 15 32.24 4.50 9.26
CA ALA A 15 32.09 3.04 9.09
C ALA A 15 30.64 2.62 8.83
N ASP A 16 29.70 3.26 9.53
CA ASP A 16 28.25 3.10 9.30
C ASP A 16 27.57 4.47 9.45
N PRO A 17 27.21 5.13 8.35
CA PRO A 17 26.51 6.40 8.39
C PRO A 17 25.20 6.37 9.20
N ARG A 18 24.51 5.22 9.24
CA ARG A 18 23.26 5.05 9.98
C ARG A 18 23.46 5.08 11.50
N SER A 19 24.69 4.82 11.98
CA SER A 19 25.01 4.94 13.41
C SER A 19 24.86 6.36 13.94
N LEU A 20 24.86 7.37 13.07
CA LEU A 20 24.65 8.77 13.40
C LEU A 20 23.19 9.17 13.45
N TRP A 21 22.28 8.31 13.03
CA TRP A 21 20.85 8.64 12.97
C TRP A 21 20.25 8.65 14.37
N LYS A 22 19.55 9.74 14.66
CA LYS A 22 18.83 9.96 15.91
C LYS A 22 17.36 9.64 15.71
N VAL A 23 16.67 9.31 16.78
CA VAL A 23 15.20 9.24 16.78
C VAL A 23 14.70 10.63 17.15
N ILE A 24 14.01 11.26 16.23
CA ILE A 24 13.39 12.57 16.36
C ILE A 24 11.88 12.36 16.24
N GLU A 25 11.13 12.84 17.22
CA GLU A 25 9.67 12.77 17.17
C GLU A 25 9.12 13.80 16.16
N PRO A 26 8.03 13.45 15.43
CA PRO A 26 7.38 14.42 14.55
C PRO A 26 6.88 15.62 15.34
N GLU A 27 6.98 16.80 14.74
CA GLU A 27 6.46 18.03 15.35
C GLU A 27 4.95 17.96 15.56
N SER A 28 4.47 18.56 16.63
CA SER A 28 3.03 18.68 16.92
C SER A 28 2.34 19.58 15.89
N GLY A 29 1.12 19.21 15.51
CA GLY A 29 0.32 20.00 14.56
C GLY A 29 0.55 19.67 13.09
N GLN A 30 1.35 18.65 12.77
CA GLN A 30 1.44 18.15 11.40
C GLN A 30 0.11 17.50 10.96
N GLU A 31 -0.21 17.63 9.68
CA GLU A 31 -1.34 16.96 9.07
C GLU A 31 -1.08 15.46 8.89
N PHE A 32 -2.15 14.68 8.82
CA PHE A 32 -2.11 13.24 8.54
C PHE A 32 -1.21 12.45 9.49
N VAL A 33 -1.44 12.65 10.77
CA VAL A 33 -0.72 11.94 11.84
C VAL A 33 -0.93 10.43 11.72
N LYS A 34 0.15 9.66 11.80
CA LYS A 34 0.12 8.19 11.90
C LYS A 34 0.85 7.71 13.15
N VAL A 35 0.37 6.62 13.74
CA VAL A 35 1.10 5.93 14.81
C VAL A 35 2.41 5.36 14.26
N HIS A 36 3.45 5.26 15.12
CA HIS A 36 4.78 4.79 14.67
C HIS A 36 4.82 3.29 14.36
N LEU A 37 3.92 2.52 14.93
CA LEU A 37 3.73 1.10 14.69
C LEU A 37 2.25 0.81 14.58
N ASP A 38 1.88 0.11 13.52
CA ASP A 38 0.56 -0.44 13.33
C ASP A 38 0.69 -1.92 13.00
N GLN A 39 -0.17 -2.75 13.55
CA GLN A 39 -0.10 -4.20 13.37
C GLN A 39 -1.48 -4.83 13.46
N ALA A 40 -1.66 -5.89 12.69
CA ALA A 40 -2.86 -6.71 12.75
C ALA A 40 -2.50 -8.20 12.70
N VAL A 41 -3.24 -8.99 13.45
CA VAL A 41 -3.20 -10.46 13.39
C VAL A 41 -4.62 -10.94 13.24
N ILE A 42 -4.88 -11.68 12.17
CA ILE A 42 -6.17 -12.30 11.90
C ILE A 42 -5.93 -13.81 11.78
N GLU A 43 -6.72 -14.58 12.48
CA GLU A 43 -6.64 -16.03 12.50
C GLU A 43 -7.99 -16.63 12.13
N THR A 44 -7.98 -17.52 11.15
CA THR A 44 -9.13 -18.29 10.69
C THR A 44 -8.83 -19.78 10.84
N PRO A 45 -9.80 -20.67 10.70
CA PRO A 45 -9.52 -22.10 10.72
C PRO A 45 -8.55 -22.58 9.64
N ASN A 46 -8.44 -21.84 8.52
CA ASN A 46 -7.69 -22.26 7.34
C ASN A 46 -6.35 -21.55 7.18
N TYR A 47 -6.21 -20.33 7.72
CA TYR A 47 -5.00 -19.51 7.55
C TYR A 47 -4.86 -18.45 8.64
N LYS A 48 -3.66 -17.93 8.76
CA LYS A 48 -3.34 -16.81 9.62
C LYS A 48 -2.70 -15.70 8.79
N ILE A 49 -3.19 -14.46 8.95
CA ILE A 49 -2.64 -13.28 8.33
C ILE A 49 -2.01 -12.42 9.40
N VAL A 50 -0.76 -12.00 9.17
CA VAL A 50 -0.05 -11.08 10.03
C VAL A 50 0.44 -9.93 9.17
N ALA A 51 0.14 -8.71 9.58
CA ALA A 51 0.64 -7.50 8.94
C ALA A 51 1.19 -6.54 9.98
N ALA A 52 2.22 -5.79 9.59
CA ALA A 52 2.78 -4.72 10.40
C ALA A 52 3.36 -3.63 9.50
N SER A 53 3.15 -2.38 9.90
CA SER A 53 3.80 -1.21 9.32
C SER A 53 4.47 -0.43 10.45
N ARG A 54 5.77 -0.19 10.31
CA ARG A 54 6.56 0.52 11.32
C ARG A 54 7.28 1.70 10.69
N ARG A 55 7.35 2.80 11.43
CA ARG A 55 8.17 3.96 11.09
C ARG A 55 9.61 3.54 10.81
N GLY A 56 10.09 3.82 9.60
CA GLY A 56 11.44 3.47 9.18
C GLY A 56 12.51 4.37 9.82
N ARG A 57 13.75 3.88 9.88
CA ARG A 57 14.88 4.62 10.49
C ARG A 57 15.14 5.98 9.85
N SER A 58 14.92 6.12 8.55
CA SER A 58 15.04 7.40 7.85
C SER A 58 13.98 8.39 8.33
N HIS A 59 12.75 7.96 8.49
CA HIS A 59 11.66 8.77 9.03
C HIS A 59 11.90 9.13 10.50
N GLU A 60 12.44 8.20 11.30
CA GLU A 60 12.87 8.48 12.67
C GLU A 60 13.92 9.60 12.70
N HIS A 61 14.90 9.55 11.81
CA HIS A 61 15.95 10.56 11.74
C HIS A 61 15.45 11.93 11.21
N ALA A 62 14.51 11.91 10.27
CA ALA A 62 13.91 13.11 9.69
C ALA A 62 12.83 13.76 10.57
N GLY A 63 12.37 13.09 11.65
CA GLY A 63 11.25 13.57 12.45
C GLY A 63 9.91 13.51 11.71
N SER A 64 9.75 12.56 10.77
CA SER A 64 8.51 12.37 10.02
C SER A 64 7.76 11.10 10.44
N PHE A 65 6.50 10.96 10.09
CA PHE A 65 5.70 9.76 10.32
C PHE A 65 6.08 8.63 9.34
N ARG A 66 5.51 7.43 9.52
CA ARG A 66 5.56 6.37 8.51
C ARG A 66 4.68 6.76 7.31
N ASP A 67 5.09 6.37 6.11
CA ASP A 67 4.36 6.68 4.88
C ASP A 67 3.50 5.51 4.39
N ASP A 68 3.82 4.28 4.82
CA ASP A 68 3.12 3.07 4.41
C ASP A 68 1.80 2.87 5.14
N ASP A 69 0.90 2.10 4.51
CA ASP A 69 -0.33 1.64 5.14
C ASP A 69 -0.71 0.23 4.69
N PHE A 70 -1.56 -0.42 5.47
CA PHE A 70 -2.13 -1.71 5.15
C PHE A 70 -3.52 -1.86 5.74
N ALA A 71 -4.31 -2.76 5.18
CA ALA A 71 -5.53 -3.26 5.80
C ALA A 71 -5.75 -4.72 5.46
N ILE A 72 -6.43 -5.41 6.37
CA ILE A 72 -6.90 -6.79 6.20
C ILE A 72 -8.39 -6.79 6.53
N HIS A 73 -9.18 -7.36 5.66
CA HIS A 73 -10.61 -7.54 5.89
C HIS A 73 -11.01 -8.98 5.59
N LEU A 74 -11.68 -9.62 6.54
CA LEU A 74 -12.34 -10.89 6.30
C LEU A 74 -13.75 -10.64 5.80
N ILE A 75 -14.15 -11.36 4.76
CA ILE A 75 -15.53 -11.34 4.31
C ILE A 75 -16.31 -12.31 5.19
N GLU A 76 -17.31 -11.80 5.89
CA GLU A 76 -18.15 -12.57 6.80
C GLU A 76 -18.76 -13.80 6.10
N ASP A 77 -18.86 -14.90 6.85
CA ASP A 77 -19.42 -16.17 6.39
C ASP A 77 -18.76 -16.74 5.12
N SER A 78 -17.51 -16.36 4.85
CA SER A 78 -16.78 -16.85 3.68
C SER A 78 -15.33 -17.21 4.01
N SER A 79 -14.63 -17.85 3.05
CA SER A 79 -13.18 -18.10 3.13
C SER A 79 -12.37 -16.97 2.48
N TRP A 80 -13.01 -15.89 2.06
CA TRP A 80 -12.36 -14.78 1.37
C TRP A 80 -11.82 -13.74 2.34
N SER A 81 -10.69 -13.19 1.99
CA SER A 81 -10.09 -12.03 2.67
C SER A 81 -9.53 -11.07 1.64
N ILE A 82 -9.45 -9.80 2.02
CA ILE A 82 -8.84 -8.75 1.23
C ILE A 82 -7.64 -8.26 2.00
N ILE A 83 -6.46 -8.36 1.40
CA ILE A 83 -5.21 -7.86 1.95
C ILE A 83 -4.76 -6.70 1.06
N THR A 84 -4.53 -5.56 1.66
CA THR A 84 -4.10 -4.36 0.95
C THR A 84 -2.83 -3.82 1.59
N VAL A 85 -1.84 -3.47 0.77
CA VAL A 85 -0.61 -2.82 1.20
C VAL A 85 -0.33 -1.65 0.26
N ALA A 86 0.00 -0.50 0.82
CA ALA A 86 0.37 0.70 0.10
C ALA A 86 1.66 1.29 0.68
N ASP A 87 2.67 1.46 -0.18
CA ASP A 87 3.97 2.08 0.16
C ASP A 87 3.96 3.52 -0.36
N GLY A 88 3.97 4.47 0.55
CA GLY A 88 3.97 5.89 0.25
C GLY A 88 5.33 6.36 -0.29
N ALA A 89 5.33 7.03 -1.45
CA ALA A 89 6.56 7.49 -2.06
C ALA A 89 7.26 8.54 -1.18
N GLY A 90 8.46 8.22 -0.68
CA GLY A 90 9.21 9.07 0.26
C GLY A 90 9.64 10.45 -0.30
N SER A 91 9.44 10.70 -1.60
CA SER A 91 9.63 12.01 -2.24
C SER A 91 8.35 12.85 -2.32
N ALA A 92 7.19 12.30 -1.93
CA ALA A 92 5.90 12.96 -1.99
C ALA A 92 5.50 13.50 -0.60
N ASN A 93 5.09 14.76 -0.53
CA ASN A 93 4.87 15.47 0.75
C ASN A 93 3.73 14.88 1.59
N TYR A 94 2.73 14.31 0.93
CA TYR A 94 1.53 13.72 1.54
C TYR A 94 1.37 12.23 1.21
N SER A 95 2.48 11.51 0.94
CA SER A 95 2.47 10.09 0.59
C SER A 95 1.75 9.22 1.64
N ARG A 96 1.91 9.56 2.93
CA ARG A 96 1.21 8.87 4.03
C ARG A 96 -0.31 8.99 3.96
N GLU A 97 -0.82 10.10 3.45
CA GLU A 97 -2.26 10.26 3.21
C GLU A 97 -2.68 9.54 1.93
N GLY A 98 -1.84 9.56 0.90
CA GLY A 98 -2.06 8.79 -0.33
C GLY A 98 -2.18 7.30 -0.06
N SER A 99 -1.28 6.71 0.74
CA SER A 99 -1.35 5.30 1.13
C SER A 99 -2.60 4.98 1.94
N ARG A 100 -3.01 5.85 2.87
CA ARG A 100 -4.26 5.70 3.64
C ARG A 100 -5.49 5.72 2.74
N ILE A 101 -5.59 6.72 1.85
CA ILE A 101 -6.70 6.82 0.89
C ILE A 101 -6.79 5.56 0.03
N ALA A 102 -5.66 5.09 -0.50
CA ALA A 102 -5.64 3.91 -1.35
C ALA A 102 -6.13 2.66 -0.61
N VAL A 103 -5.65 2.43 0.61
CA VAL A 103 -6.05 1.29 1.44
C VAL A 103 -7.52 1.37 1.83
N ASP A 104 -8.01 2.51 2.29
CA ASP A 104 -9.41 2.69 2.72
C ASP A 104 -10.40 2.46 1.55
N ILE A 105 -10.07 2.99 0.37
CA ILE A 105 -10.94 2.84 -0.81
C ILE A 105 -10.98 1.39 -1.27
N VAL A 106 -9.84 0.70 -1.34
CA VAL A 106 -9.80 -0.74 -1.68
C VAL A 106 -10.72 -1.53 -0.76
N GLN A 107 -10.59 -1.34 0.55
CA GLN A 107 -11.40 -2.06 1.53
C GLN A 107 -12.90 -1.81 1.33
N ASN A 108 -13.29 -0.56 1.10
CA ASN A 108 -14.69 -0.19 0.94
C ASN A 108 -15.28 -0.71 -0.38
N GLU A 109 -14.54 -0.61 -1.49
CA GLU A 109 -15.03 -1.07 -2.78
C GLU A 109 -15.12 -2.60 -2.84
N PHE A 110 -14.13 -3.32 -2.30
CA PHE A 110 -14.22 -4.79 -2.24
C PHE A 110 -15.32 -5.29 -1.29
N LYS A 111 -15.57 -4.62 -0.17
CA LYS A 111 -16.74 -4.93 0.69
C LYS A 111 -18.05 -4.83 -0.06
N ARG A 112 -18.18 -3.84 -0.95
CA ARG A 112 -19.37 -3.69 -1.79
C ARG A 112 -19.44 -4.75 -2.89
N TYR A 113 -18.32 -5.06 -3.51
CA TYR A 113 -18.23 -6.02 -4.62
C TYR A 113 -18.41 -7.45 -4.14
N LEU A 114 -17.71 -7.86 -3.09
CA LEU A 114 -17.76 -9.22 -2.53
C LEU A 114 -18.99 -9.40 -1.61
N ASN A 115 -20.16 -9.15 -2.15
CA ASN A 115 -21.42 -9.48 -1.49
C ASN A 115 -21.71 -11.00 -1.59
N PRO A 116 -22.66 -11.55 -0.81
CA PRO A 116 -22.94 -13.00 -0.79
C PRO A 116 -23.16 -13.61 -2.17
N TYR A 117 -23.88 -12.95 -3.07
CA TYR A 117 -24.13 -13.47 -4.43
C TYR A 117 -22.84 -13.54 -5.26
N THR A 118 -21.99 -12.54 -5.17
CA THR A 118 -20.70 -12.54 -5.88
C THR A 118 -19.79 -13.63 -5.34
N ILE A 119 -19.77 -13.84 -4.03
CA ILE A 119 -18.96 -14.88 -3.38
C ILE A 119 -19.42 -16.27 -3.78
N ASP A 120 -20.72 -16.52 -3.82
CA ASP A 120 -21.29 -17.79 -4.27
C ASP A 120 -20.93 -18.09 -5.73
N ASP A 121 -21.02 -17.08 -6.63
CA ASP A 121 -20.64 -17.20 -8.02
C ASP A 121 -19.15 -17.50 -8.19
N LEU A 122 -18.28 -16.77 -7.47
CA LEU A 122 -16.85 -17.02 -7.44
C LEU A 122 -16.49 -18.41 -6.92
N ASN A 123 -17.11 -18.86 -5.83
CA ASN A 123 -16.87 -20.18 -5.26
C ASN A 123 -17.34 -21.30 -6.21
N ASN A 124 -18.46 -21.11 -6.89
CA ASN A 124 -18.95 -22.04 -7.91
C ASN A 124 -18.03 -22.14 -9.12
N ASP A 125 -17.44 -21.05 -9.55
CA ASP A 125 -16.46 -21.03 -10.64
C ASP A 125 -15.13 -21.68 -10.19
N LEU A 126 -14.63 -21.34 -9.01
CA LEU A 126 -13.38 -21.89 -8.48
C LEU A 126 -13.48 -23.40 -8.21
N ALA A 127 -14.66 -23.91 -7.83
CA ALA A 127 -14.88 -25.34 -7.66
C ALA A 127 -14.73 -26.14 -8.97
N LYS A 128 -14.90 -25.49 -10.11
CA LYS A 128 -14.76 -26.12 -11.45
C LYS A 128 -13.39 -25.86 -12.07
N TRP A 129 -12.64 -24.91 -11.52
CA TRP A 129 -11.34 -24.50 -12.07
C TRP A 129 -10.25 -25.51 -11.72
N GLN A 130 -9.46 -25.91 -12.72
CA GLN A 130 -8.34 -26.81 -12.53
C GLN A 130 -7.02 -26.10 -12.82
N VAL A 131 -6.18 -25.98 -11.81
CA VAL A 131 -4.88 -25.32 -11.93
C VAL A 131 -4.03 -25.98 -13.02
N GLY A 132 -3.55 -25.17 -13.97
CA GLY A 132 -2.71 -25.62 -15.08
C GLY A 132 -3.46 -26.30 -16.25
N SER A 133 -4.77 -26.51 -16.13
CA SER A 133 -5.56 -27.04 -17.25
C SER A 133 -5.79 -25.99 -18.34
N GLN A 134 -5.83 -26.46 -19.58
CA GLN A 134 -6.15 -25.66 -20.78
C GLN A 134 -7.52 -26.05 -21.37
N ASP A 135 -8.35 -26.77 -20.62
CA ASP A 135 -9.70 -27.08 -21.06
C ASP A 135 -10.59 -25.83 -21.18
N GLN A 136 -11.64 -25.93 -21.98
CA GLN A 136 -12.51 -24.78 -22.28
C GLN A 136 -13.21 -24.23 -21.03
N VAL A 137 -13.54 -25.06 -20.04
CA VAL A 137 -14.20 -24.62 -18.81
C VAL A 137 -13.24 -23.77 -17.97
N THR A 138 -12.03 -24.29 -17.70
CA THR A 138 -11.01 -23.59 -16.93
C THR A 138 -10.60 -22.27 -17.61
N VAL A 139 -10.38 -22.27 -18.92
CA VAL A 139 -10.04 -21.05 -19.67
C VAL A 139 -11.21 -20.05 -19.66
N GLY A 140 -12.45 -20.51 -19.79
CA GLY A 140 -13.63 -19.66 -19.71
C GLY A 140 -13.78 -19.00 -18.34
N ILE A 141 -13.58 -19.74 -17.26
CA ILE A 141 -13.61 -19.22 -15.87
C ILE A 141 -12.49 -18.20 -15.68
N ALA A 142 -11.26 -18.50 -16.06
CA ALA A 142 -10.13 -17.56 -15.95
C ALA A 142 -10.41 -16.25 -16.70
N THR A 143 -11.00 -16.33 -17.89
CA THR A 143 -11.39 -15.14 -18.68
C THR A 143 -12.46 -14.32 -17.95
N LYS A 144 -13.52 -14.98 -17.45
CA LYS A 144 -14.59 -14.32 -16.69
C LYS A 144 -14.03 -13.60 -15.45
N LEU A 145 -13.25 -14.31 -14.63
CA LEU A 145 -12.65 -13.75 -13.41
C LEU A 145 -11.75 -12.55 -13.73
N ASN A 146 -10.90 -12.67 -14.75
CA ASN A 146 -10.03 -11.58 -15.16
C ASN A 146 -10.82 -10.33 -15.57
N GLN A 147 -11.90 -10.49 -16.33
CA GLN A 147 -12.77 -9.38 -16.72
C GLN A 147 -13.47 -8.73 -15.53
N GLN A 148 -13.99 -9.55 -14.61
CA GLN A 148 -14.66 -9.06 -13.39
C GLN A 148 -13.71 -8.27 -12.49
N PHE A 149 -12.53 -8.83 -12.17
CA PHE A 149 -11.56 -8.15 -11.33
C PHE A 149 -10.94 -6.94 -12.01
N HIS A 150 -10.72 -6.98 -13.33
CA HIS A 150 -10.26 -5.80 -14.07
C HIS A 150 -11.25 -4.63 -13.94
N HIS A 151 -12.54 -4.89 -14.01
CA HIS A 151 -13.57 -3.86 -13.83
C HIS A 151 -13.53 -3.28 -12.39
N VAL A 152 -13.45 -4.14 -11.38
CA VAL A 152 -13.38 -3.71 -9.98
C VAL A 152 -12.13 -2.87 -9.72
N TYR A 153 -10.96 -3.32 -10.19
CA TYR A 153 -9.71 -2.55 -10.04
C TYR A 153 -9.77 -1.21 -10.76
N TYR A 154 -10.41 -1.14 -11.92
CA TYR A 154 -10.59 0.12 -12.64
C TYR A 154 -11.45 1.11 -11.84
N GLU A 155 -12.55 0.67 -11.25
CA GLU A 155 -13.41 1.54 -10.42
C GLU A 155 -12.69 1.96 -9.11
N ILE A 156 -11.94 1.05 -8.48
CA ILE A 156 -11.08 1.37 -7.34
C ILE A 156 -10.06 2.45 -7.71
N TYR A 157 -9.35 2.28 -8.82
CA TYR A 157 -8.37 3.25 -9.29
C TYR A 157 -8.98 4.65 -9.52
N LYS A 158 -10.14 4.73 -10.17
CA LYS A 158 -10.87 5.98 -10.36
C LYS A 158 -11.25 6.62 -9.02
N SER A 159 -11.77 5.83 -8.09
CA SER A 159 -12.18 6.30 -6.76
C SER A 159 -10.98 6.86 -5.98
N ILE A 160 -9.82 6.19 -6.05
CA ILE A 160 -8.59 6.67 -5.43
C ILE A 160 -8.16 8.00 -6.05
N LEU A 161 -8.10 8.10 -7.38
CA LEU A 161 -7.71 9.34 -8.06
C LEU A 161 -8.64 10.50 -7.71
N ASN A 162 -9.95 10.29 -7.75
CA ASN A 162 -10.93 11.32 -7.41
C ASN A 162 -10.74 11.82 -5.95
N GLN A 163 -10.48 10.91 -5.01
CA GLN A 163 -10.26 11.29 -3.62
C GLN A 163 -8.94 12.04 -3.43
N ILE A 164 -7.88 11.63 -4.12
CA ILE A 164 -6.59 12.33 -4.11
C ILE A 164 -6.73 13.73 -4.73
N GLU A 165 -7.45 13.87 -5.85
CA GLU A 165 -7.71 15.17 -6.48
C GLU A 165 -8.49 16.11 -5.55
N LEU A 166 -9.48 15.58 -4.85
CA LEU A 166 -10.25 16.35 -3.85
C LEU A 166 -9.35 16.82 -2.70
N GLN A 167 -8.53 15.93 -2.14
CA GLN A 167 -7.59 16.28 -1.06
C GLN A 167 -6.53 17.29 -1.53
N ALA A 168 -5.95 17.07 -2.71
CA ALA A 168 -4.99 17.99 -3.29
C ALA A 168 -5.58 19.40 -3.47
N THR A 169 -6.82 19.48 -3.97
CA THR A 169 -7.54 20.74 -4.13
C THR A 169 -7.76 21.44 -2.79
N ASN A 170 -8.21 20.71 -1.77
CA ASN A 170 -8.47 21.26 -0.45
C ASN A 170 -7.22 21.84 0.22
N LEU A 171 -6.06 21.25 -0.05
CA LEU A 171 -4.77 21.65 0.52
C LEU A 171 -3.97 22.60 -0.36
N GLY A 172 -4.44 22.90 -1.58
CA GLY A 172 -3.66 23.67 -2.57
C GLY A 172 -2.37 22.95 -3.00
N ALA A 173 -2.38 21.61 -2.96
CA ALA A 173 -1.26 20.73 -3.30
C ALA A 173 -1.42 20.10 -4.69
N ASN A 174 -0.40 19.38 -5.15
CA ASN A 174 -0.49 18.57 -6.36
C ASN A 174 -0.90 17.14 -6.05
N THR A 175 -1.60 16.48 -6.97
CA THR A 175 -1.93 15.05 -6.84
C THR A 175 -0.69 14.18 -6.68
N LYS A 176 0.45 14.56 -7.26
CA LYS A 176 1.73 13.88 -7.13
C LYS A 176 2.28 13.86 -5.70
N ASP A 177 1.88 14.81 -4.87
CA ASP A 177 2.28 14.85 -3.46
C ASP A 177 1.67 13.71 -2.63
N PHE A 178 0.68 13.00 -3.18
CA PHE A 178 0.02 11.83 -2.59
C PHE A 178 0.48 10.51 -3.21
N SER A 179 1.59 10.49 -3.95
CA SER A 179 2.05 9.29 -4.65
C SER A 179 2.29 8.13 -3.71
N THR A 180 1.74 6.98 -4.05
CA THR A 180 1.87 5.71 -3.34
C THR A 180 1.84 4.53 -4.31
N THR A 181 2.41 3.41 -3.92
CA THR A 181 2.13 2.11 -4.56
C THR A 181 0.87 1.50 -3.98
N LEU A 182 0.34 0.46 -4.64
CA LEU A 182 -0.80 -0.29 -4.15
C LEU A 182 -0.70 -1.74 -4.58
N LEU A 183 -0.78 -2.65 -3.62
CA LEU A 183 -0.92 -4.08 -3.82
C LEU A 183 -2.20 -4.57 -3.16
N VAL A 184 -2.93 -5.44 -3.85
CA VAL A 184 -4.18 -6.03 -3.36
C VAL A 184 -4.14 -7.54 -3.62
N ALA A 185 -4.48 -8.32 -2.62
CA ALA A 185 -4.59 -9.76 -2.68
C ALA A 185 -5.88 -10.25 -2.01
#